data_057556bafa3a45599d118b745d94240d
#
_entry.id   057556bafa3a45599d118b745d94240d
#
_cell.length_a   1.000
_cell.length_b   1.000
_cell.length_c   1.000
_cell.angle_alpha   90.00
_cell.angle_beta   90.00
_cell.angle_gamma   90.00
#
_symmetry.space_group_name_H-M   'P 1'
#
loop_
_entity.id
_entity.type
_entity.pdbx_description
1 polymer ?
#
loop_
_entity_poly.entity_id
_entity_poly.type
_entity_poly.pdbx_seq_one_letter_code
_entity_poly.pdbx_strand_id
1 'polypeptide(L)'
;MGYIERRKTREVKIGNVTIGGDNPIAIQSMCNTKTSDVKATVAQILALEKAGCEIIRVAVPDMEAALAIKEIKKQIHIPLVADIHFDYRLAIAAMENGADKIRINPGNIGSIEKVKAVVESCKEHHIPIRIGCLLYTSDAA
;
A
#
# COMPACT_ATOMS: atom_id res chain seq x y z
N MET A 1 37.21 -10.55 2.33
CA MET A 1 35.79 -10.37 2.53
C MET A 1 35.06 -10.47 1.20
N GLY A 2 34.10 -11.36 1.10
CA GLY A 2 33.37 -11.54 -0.14
C GLY A 2 32.46 -10.34 -0.44
N TYR A 3 32.53 -9.85 -1.64
CA TYR A 3 31.61 -8.85 -2.14
C TYR A 3 30.32 -9.55 -2.58
N ILE A 4 29.18 -9.15 -2.01
CA ILE A 4 27.88 -9.71 -2.41
C ILE A 4 27.26 -8.73 -3.40
N GLU A 5 27.22 -9.13 -4.65
CA GLU A 5 26.54 -8.38 -5.68
C GLU A 5 25.04 -8.59 -5.55
N ARG A 6 24.30 -7.51 -5.34
CA ARG A 6 22.84 -7.58 -5.26
C ARG A 6 22.24 -7.73 -6.66
N ARG A 7 21.27 -8.63 -6.77
CA ARG A 7 20.48 -8.76 -7.98
C ARG A 7 19.79 -7.43 -8.29
N LYS A 8 19.93 -6.97 -9.52
CA LYS A 8 19.23 -5.78 -9.99
C LYS A 8 17.75 -6.11 -10.14
N THR A 9 16.91 -5.47 -9.33
CA THR A 9 15.47 -5.67 -9.35
C THR A 9 14.79 -4.61 -10.21
N ARG A 10 13.53 -4.88 -10.59
CA ARG A 10 12.72 -3.92 -11.32
C ARG A 10 12.38 -2.74 -10.40
N GLU A 11 12.46 -1.53 -10.94
CA GLU A 11 12.06 -0.33 -10.22
C GLU A 11 10.54 -0.20 -10.14
N VAL A 12 10.04 0.17 -8.96
CA VAL A 12 8.63 0.45 -8.73
C VAL A 12 8.50 1.82 -8.08
N LYS A 13 7.66 2.66 -8.65
CA LYS A 13 7.41 3.98 -8.12
C LYS A 13 6.15 3.99 -7.26
N ILE A 14 6.30 4.44 -6.01
CA ILE A 14 5.21 4.59 -5.06
C ILE A 14 5.13 6.06 -4.68
N GLY A 15 4.15 6.79 -5.26
CA GLY A 15 4.12 8.24 -5.14
C GLY A 15 5.43 8.85 -5.63
N ASN A 16 6.13 9.57 -4.78
CA ASN A 16 7.43 10.17 -5.10
C ASN A 16 8.62 9.33 -4.63
N VAL A 17 8.39 8.11 -4.13
CA VAL A 17 9.45 7.20 -3.68
C VAL A 17 9.60 6.08 -4.70
N THR A 18 10.84 5.82 -5.13
CA THR A 18 11.18 4.71 -6.03
C THR A 18 11.90 3.62 -5.26
N ILE A 19 11.41 2.38 -5.39
CA ILE A 19 12.03 1.21 -4.75
C ILE A 19 12.55 0.24 -5.82
N GLY A 20 13.51 -0.58 -5.43
CA GLY A 20 14.13 -1.54 -6.34
C GLY A 20 15.22 -0.94 -7.20
N GLY A 21 15.75 -1.71 -8.15
CA GLY A 21 16.88 -1.30 -8.98
C GLY A 21 18.10 -0.91 -8.14
N ASP A 22 18.67 0.24 -8.43
CA ASP A 22 19.81 0.80 -7.70
C ASP A 22 19.39 1.80 -6.60
N ASN A 23 18.09 1.94 -6.34
CA ASN A 23 17.57 2.87 -5.35
C ASN A 23 17.81 2.35 -3.92
N PRO A 24 17.96 3.26 -2.94
CA PRO A 24 18.09 2.84 -1.54
C PRO A 24 16.83 2.16 -1.03
N ILE A 25 17.00 1.34 0.00
CA ILE A 25 15.87 0.66 0.65
C ILE A 25 15.00 1.69 1.35
N ALA A 26 13.72 1.72 1.01
CA ALA A 26 12.76 2.62 1.64
C ALA A 26 12.30 2.08 3.01
N ILE A 27 12.15 2.98 3.97
CA ILE A 27 11.66 2.65 5.31
C ILE A 27 10.14 2.76 5.30
N GLN A 28 9.48 1.62 5.52
CA GLN A 28 8.03 1.54 5.57
C GLN A 28 7.55 1.16 6.97
N SER A 29 6.52 1.84 7.44
CA SER A 29 5.85 1.53 8.70
C SER A 29 4.36 1.33 8.47
N MET A 30 3.70 0.71 9.43
CA MET A 30 2.25 0.51 9.41
C MET A 30 1.61 1.29 10.55
N CYS A 31 0.51 2.00 10.23
CA CYS A 31 -0.32 2.63 11.24
C CYS A 31 -1.07 1.58 12.05
N ASN A 32 -1.17 1.81 13.36
CA ASN A 32 -1.98 0.98 14.26
C ASN A 32 -3.23 1.71 14.75
N THR A 33 -3.46 2.94 14.29
CA THR A 33 -4.68 3.68 14.57
C THR A 33 -5.81 3.24 13.63
N LYS A 34 -7.05 3.52 14.04
CA LYS A 34 -8.20 3.30 13.18
C LYS A 34 -8.16 4.30 12.04
N THR A 35 -8.09 3.82 10.80
CA THR A 35 -7.91 4.68 9.61
C THR A 35 -9.04 5.69 9.44
N SER A 36 -10.26 5.34 9.79
CA SER A 36 -11.39 6.27 9.75
C SER A 36 -11.27 7.41 10.78
N ASP A 37 -10.42 7.25 11.78
CA ASP A 37 -10.07 8.34 12.68
C ASP A 37 -8.92 9.14 12.05
N VAL A 38 -9.28 10.08 11.19
CA VAL A 38 -8.32 10.88 10.41
C VAL A 38 -7.33 11.61 11.31
N LYS A 39 -7.82 12.24 12.37
CA LYS A 39 -6.98 13.03 13.27
C LYS A 39 -5.89 12.19 13.95
N ALA A 40 -6.27 11.05 14.50
CA ALA A 40 -5.34 10.14 15.15
C ALA A 40 -4.35 9.55 14.15
N THR A 41 -4.84 9.15 12.98
CA THR A 41 -4.01 8.56 11.93
C THR A 41 -2.99 9.56 11.39
N VAL A 42 -3.41 10.77 11.10
CA VAL A 42 -2.51 11.84 10.64
C VAL A 42 -1.44 12.15 11.70
N ALA A 43 -1.84 12.25 12.97
CA ALA A 43 -0.89 12.49 14.06
C ALA A 43 0.18 11.40 14.13
N GLN A 44 -0.22 10.14 14.00
CA GLN A 44 0.72 9.01 13.99
C GLN A 44 1.64 9.06 12.77
N ILE A 45 1.11 9.32 11.58
CA ILE A 45 1.91 9.39 10.36
C ILE A 45 2.93 10.51 10.44
N LEU A 46 2.53 11.70 10.89
CA LEU A 46 3.46 12.82 11.02
C LEU A 46 4.58 12.53 12.01
N ALA A 47 4.27 11.85 13.11
CA ALA A 47 5.29 11.42 14.06
C ALA A 47 6.26 10.42 13.43
N LEU A 48 5.76 9.48 12.63
CA LEU A 48 6.59 8.52 11.91
C LEU A 48 7.44 9.18 10.83
N GLU A 49 6.91 10.17 10.12
CA GLU A 49 7.67 10.97 9.15
C GLU A 49 8.88 11.64 9.82
N LYS A 50 8.67 12.22 11.00
CA LYS A 50 9.76 12.82 11.79
C LYS A 50 10.82 11.80 12.19
N ALA A 51 10.42 10.57 12.42
CA ALA A 51 11.33 9.48 12.77
C ALA A 51 12.05 8.87 11.57
N GLY A 52 11.76 9.32 10.35
CA GLY A 52 12.43 8.85 9.14
C GLY A 52 11.63 7.87 8.28
N CYS A 53 10.35 7.68 8.57
CA CYS A 53 9.48 6.83 7.75
C CYS A 53 9.29 7.45 6.36
N GLU A 54 9.44 6.63 5.33
CA GLU A 54 9.37 7.07 3.93
C GLU A 54 8.09 6.64 3.24
N ILE A 55 7.44 5.58 3.72
CA ILE A 55 6.19 5.04 3.18
C ILE A 55 5.33 4.60 4.35
N ILE A 56 4.05 4.93 4.34
CA ILE A 56 3.12 4.52 5.39
C ILE A 56 2.05 3.58 4.84
N ARG A 57 1.75 2.53 5.59
CA ARG A 57 0.68 1.60 5.28
C ARG A 57 -0.46 1.75 6.28
N VAL A 58 -1.69 1.84 5.77
CA VAL A 58 -2.90 1.91 6.58
C VAL A 58 -3.86 0.79 6.20
N ALA A 59 -4.55 0.24 7.19
CA ALA A 59 -5.59 -0.75 6.94
C ALA A 59 -6.86 -0.06 6.43
N VAL A 60 -7.54 -0.70 5.48
CA VAL A 60 -8.81 -0.21 4.93
C VAL A 60 -9.86 -1.30 5.11
N PRO A 61 -10.43 -1.43 6.33
CA PRO A 61 -11.39 -2.49 6.62
C PRO A 61 -12.82 -2.19 6.13
N ASP A 62 -13.14 -0.94 5.86
CA ASP A 62 -14.48 -0.51 5.47
C ASP A 62 -14.43 0.73 4.56
N MET A 63 -15.59 1.11 4.05
CA MET A 63 -15.71 2.25 3.13
C MET A 63 -15.38 3.58 3.83
N GLU A 64 -15.71 3.72 5.09
CA GLU A 64 -15.37 4.92 5.86
C GLU A 64 -13.85 5.14 5.90
N ALA A 65 -13.08 4.08 6.11
CA ALA A 65 -11.62 4.14 6.06
C ALA A 65 -11.11 4.51 4.67
N ALA A 66 -11.69 3.92 3.62
CA ALA A 66 -11.30 4.24 2.24
C ALA A 66 -11.53 5.71 1.91
N LEU A 67 -12.67 6.27 2.31
CA LEU A 67 -12.98 7.69 2.10
C LEU A 67 -12.09 8.60 2.95
N ALA A 68 -11.70 8.17 4.13
CA ALA A 68 -10.81 8.92 5.01
C ALA A 68 -9.42 9.15 4.40
N ILE A 69 -8.98 8.30 3.49
CA ILE A 69 -7.67 8.43 2.82
C ILE A 69 -7.52 9.80 2.16
N LYS A 70 -8.57 10.33 1.58
CA LYS A 70 -8.54 11.65 0.94
C LYS A 70 -8.11 12.74 1.91
N GLU A 71 -8.68 12.76 3.10
CA GLU A 71 -8.34 13.76 4.11
C GLU A 71 -6.96 13.51 4.72
N ILE A 72 -6.58 12.25 4.89
CA ILE A 72 -5.26 11.87 5.38
C ILE A 72 -4.18 12.35 4.40
N LYS A 73 -4.36 12.07 3.10
CA LYS A 73 -3.39 12.45 2.06
C LYS A 73 -3.16 13.95 1.96
N LYS A 74 -4.13 14.77 2.29
CA LYS A 74 -3.97 16.23 2.29
C LYS A 74 -3.01 16.73 3.37
N GLN A 75 -2.80 15.96 4.41
CA GLN A 75 -2.08 16.39 5.62
C GLN A 75 -0.74 15.70 5.82
N ILE A 76 -0.44 14.66 5.04
CA ILE A 76 0.82 13.91 5.12
C ILE A 76 1.70 14.19 3.91
N HIS A 77 2.99 13.87 4.01
CA HIS A 77 4.01 14.21 3.00
C HIS A 77 4.62 12.98 2.34
N ILE A 78 4.34 11.78 2.87
CA ILE A 78 4.89 10.52 2.36
C ILE A 78 3.82 9.72 1.63
N PRO A 79 4.21 8.81 0.72
CA PRO A 79 3.27 7.92 0.04
C PRO A 79 2.51 7.03 1.01
N LEU A 80 1.24 6.75 0.66
CA LEU A 80 0.34 5.94 1.45
C LEU A 80 -0.02 4.65 0.71
N VAL A 81 0.17 3.52 1.39
CA VAL A 81 -0.23 2.20 0.92
C VAL A 81 -1.53 1.80 1.61
N ALA A 82 -2.56 1.48 0.83
CA ALA A 82 -3.81 0.97 1.36
C ALA A 82 -3.78 -0.56 1.40
N ASP A 83 -3.94 -1.12 2.58
CA ASP A 83 -3.95 -2.57 2.81
C ASP A 83 -5.39 -3.07 2.84
N ILE A 84 -5.78 -3.79 1.78
CA ILE A 84 -7.13 -4.28 1.57
C ILE A 84 -7.19 -5.76 1.92
N HIS A 85 -8.05 -6.12 2.87
CA HIS A 85 -8.11 -7.50 3.36
C HIS A 85 -9.14 -8.36 2.63
N PHE A 86 -10.36 -7.85 2.41
CA PHE A 86 -11.47 -8.70 1.94
C PHE A 86 -12.27 -8.15 0.77
N ASP A 87 -12.51 -6.85 0.69
CA ASP A 87 -13.44 -6.29 -0.29
C ASP A 87 -12.71 -5.51 -1.38
N TYR A 88 -12.80 -6.00 -2.63
CA TYR A 88 -12.16 -5.35 -3.77
C TYR A 88 -12.67 -3.92 -4.02
N ARG A 89 -13.90 -3.62 -3.65
CA ARG A 89 -14.46 -2.27 -3.82
C ARG A 89 -13.75 -1.25 -2.95
N LEU A 90 -13.22 -1.68 -1.80
CA LEU A 90 -12.42 -0.83 -0.93
C LEU A 90 -11.08 -0.45 -1.58
N ALA A 91 -10.50 -1.37 -2.34
CA ALA A 91 -9.28 -1.09 -3.08
C ALA A 91 -9.50 0.01 -4.12
N ILE A 92 -10.58 -0.10 -4.88
CA ILE A 92 -10.94 0.89 -5.89
C ILE A 92 -11.23 2.25 -5.25
N ALA A 93 -12.02 2.27 -4.17
CA ALA A 93 -12.31 3.49 -3.44
C ALA A 93 -11.04 4.13 -2.85
N ALA A 94 -10.13 3.34 -2.33
CA ALA A 94 -8.86 3.84 -1.81
C ALA A 94 -8.03 4.52 -2.90
N MET A 95 -7.97 3.93 -4.09
CA MET A 95 -7.27 4.53 -5.24
C MET A 95 -7.91 5.86 -5.66
N GLU A 96 -9.22 5.91 -5.73
CA GLU A 96 -9.96 7.12 -6.08
C GLU A 96 -9.75 8.23 -5.06
N ASN A 97 -9.46 7.88 -3.83
CA ASN A 97 -9.21 8.83 -2.74
C ASN A 97 -7.72 9.17 -2.54
N GLY A 98 -6.85 8.67 -3.39
CA GLY A 98 -5.46 9.11 -3.44
C GLY A 98 -4.42 8.16 -2.87
N ALA A 99 -4.74 6.89 -2.63
CA ALA A 99 -3.74 5.91 -2.24
C ALA A 99 -2.67 5.78 -3.34
N ASP A 100 -1.41 5.72 -2.93
CA ASP A 100 -0.27 5.65 -3.86
C ASP A 100 0.08 4.21 -4.24
N LYS A 101 -0.39 3.24 -3.47
CA LYS A 101 -0.18 1.82 -3.72
C LYS A 101 -1.29 1.02 -3.03
N ILE A 102 -1.64 -0.09 -3.63
CA ILE A 102 -2.61 -1.04 -3.07
C ILE A 102 -1.91 -2.36 -2.75
N ARG A 103 -2.23 -2.93 -1.60
CA ARG A 103 -1.82 -4.27 -1.21
C ARG A 103 -3.07 -5.12 -1.02
N ILE A 104 -3.15 -6.22 -1.74
CA ILE A 104 -4.26 -7.17 -1.60
C ILE A 104 -3.73 -8.59 -1.38
N ASN A 105 -4.59 -9.43 -0.79
CA ASN A 105 -4.40 -10.86 -0.77
C ASN A 105 -5.46 -11.50 -1.65
N PRO A 106 -5.09 -12.08 -2.81
CA PRO A 106 -6.07 -12.62 -3.76
C PRO A 106 -6.95 -13.71 -3.17
N GLY A 107 -6.43 -14.48 -2.23
CA GLY A 107 -7.19 -15.53 -1.56
C GLY A 107 -8.35 -15.00 -0.72
N ASN A 108 -8.24 -13.77 -0.22
CA ASN A 108 -9.26 -13.15 0.60
C ASN A 108 -10.23 -12.26 -0.21
N ILE A 109 -9.81 -11.81 -1.39
CA ILE A 109 -10.64 -10.96 -2.25
C ILE A 109 -11.77 -11.77 -2.91
N GLY A 110 -11.53 -13.05 -3.15
CA GLY A 110 -12.52 -13.95 -3.72
C GLY A 110 -12.20 -14.35 -5.15
N SER A 111 -13.05 -13.99 -6.11
CA SER A 111 -12.91 -14.44 -7.49
C SER A 111 -11.80 -13.73 -8.26
N ILE A 112 -11.31 -14.40 -9.31
CA ILE A 112 -10.33 -13.84 -10.26
C ILE A 112 -10.88 -12.56 -10.90
N GLU A 113 -12.18 -12.51 -11.16
CA GLU A 113 -12.83 -11.33 -11.75
C GLU A 113 -12.69 -10.09 -10.86
N LYS A 114 -12.84 -10.26 -9.55
CA LYS A 114 -12.65 -9.18 -8.57
C LYS A 114 -11.20 -8.71 -8.53
N VAL A 115 -10.25 -9.63 -8.57
CA VAL A 115 -8.82 -9.31 -8.63
C VAL A 115 -8.52 -8.55 -9.92
N LYS A 116 -9.07 -8.98 -11.06
CA LYS A 116 -8.91 -8.29 -12.34
C LYS A 116 -9.45 -6.87 -12.28
N ALA A 117 -10.59 -6.65 -11.64
CA ALA A 117 -11.17 -5.31 -11.48
C ALA A 117 -10.21 -4.38 -10.74
N VAL A 118 -9.58 -4.86 -9.67
CA VAL A 118 -8.57 -4.11 -8.92
C VAL A 118 -7.36 -3.81 -9.78
N VAL A 119 -6.84 -4.79 -10.51
CA VAL A 119 -5.66 -4.63 -11.37
C VAL A 119 -5.95 -3.60 -12.48
N GLU A 120 -7.10 -3.67 -13.12
CA GLU A 120 -7.48 -2.70 -14.16
C GLU A 120 -7.57 -1.29 -13.59
N SER A 121 -8.16 -1.12 -12.41
CA SER A 121 -8.24 0.17 -11.75
C SER A 121 -6.84 0.70 -11.40
N CYS A 122 -5.94 -0.16 -10.94
CA CYS A 122 -4.55 0.21 -10.68
C CYS A 122 -3.85 0.71 -11.94
N LYS A 123 -4.08 0.06 -13.08
CA LYS A 123 -3.53 0.48 -14.36
C LYS A 123 -4.05 1.84 -14.79
N GLU A 124 -5.35 2.08 -14.66
CA GLU A 124 -5.98 3.35 -15.00
C GLU A 124 -5.44 4.51 -14.16
N HIS A 125 -5.20 4.27 -12.89
CA HIS A 125 -4.67 5.28 -11.97
C HIS A 125 -3.14 5.33 -11.92
N HIS A 126 -2.45 4.48 -12.67
CA HIS A 126 -0.99 4.35 -12.64
C HIS A 126 -0.44 4.08 -11.24
N ILE A 127 -1.12 3.22 -10.49
CA ILE A 127 -0.79 2.86 -9.12
C ILE A 127 -0.24 1.44 -9.07
N PRO A 128 0.92 1.21 -8.42
CA PRO A 128 1.43 -0.14 -8.24
C PRO A 128 0.55 -0.95 -7.29
N ILE A 129 0.50 -2.24 -7.53
CA ILE A 129 -0.24 -3.20 -6.71
C ILE A 129 0.72 -4.24 -6.16
N ARG A 130 0.59 -4.55 -4.87
CA ARG A 130 1.28 -5.66 -4.25
C ARG A 130 0.28 -6.77 -3.97
N ILE A 131 0.55 -7.94 -4.51
CA ILE A 131 -0.22 -9.14 -4.26
C ILE A 131 0.50 -9.92 -3.17
N GLY A 132 -0.02 -9.84 -1.93
CA GLY A 132 0.50 -10.56 -0.80
C GLY A 132 -0.16 -11.92 -0.71
N CYS A 133 0.64 -12.96 -0.77
CA CYS A 133 0.17 -14.32 -0.64
C CYS A 133 0.58 -14.86 0.71
N LEU A 134 -0.34 -15.51 1.42
CA LEU A 134 -0.01 -16.16 2.65
C LEU A 134 0.66 -17.52 2.38
N LEU A 135 1.31 -18.00 3.39
CA LEU A 135 2.23 -19.11 3.34
C LEU A 135 1.71 -20.43 2.74
N TYR A 136 0.45 -20.69 2.79
CA TYR A 136 -0.06 -21.92 2.21
C TYR A 136 0.09 -21.99 0.71
N THR A 137 0.47 -20.93 0.11
CA THR A 137 0.93 -20.96 -1.27
C THR A 137 2.14 -21.84 -1.43
N SER A 138 2.92 -22.00 -0.38
CA SER A 138 4.03 -22.93 -0.39
C SER A 138 3.56 -24.36 -0.56
N ASP A 139 2.39 -24.70 -0.06
CA ASP A 139 1.83 -26.04 -0.19
C ASP A 139 1.33 -26.32 -1.60
N ALA A 140 1.01 -25.29 -2.33
CA ALA A 140 0.61 -25.39 -3.71
C ALA A 140 1.79 -25.52 -4.67
N ALA A 141 2.95 -25.29 -4.17
CA ALA A 141 4.18 -25.37 -4.97
C ALA A 141 4.56 -26.79 -5.31
#